data_f0c43588e18a4bff9c92627470ec09f6
#
_entry.id   f0c43588e18a4bff9c92627470ec09f6
#
_cell.length_a   1.000
_cell.length_b   1.000
_cell.length_c   1.000
_cell.angle_alpha   90.00
_cell.angle_beta   90.00
_cell.angle_gamma   90.00
#
_symmetry.space_group_name_H-M   'P 1'
#
loop_
_entity.id
_entity.type
_entity.pdbx_description
1 polymer ?
#
loop_
_entity_poly.entity_id
_entity_poly.type
_entity_poly.pdbx_seq_one_letter_code
_entity_poly.pdbx_strand_id
1 'polypeptide(L)'
;VNDAGVIIALALLNIYLYQLRKITVFYALLCVLPFVSGAFLVYFLAIFIFGVYRRDAKMAWVAALLFALCFYLYGFDSGGKPRGHLLDTVSIFAAAFSPFIFVYFVYAMYRIWIKETKNLLWFVCITAFLFCIVLSIRQRLELENYLPFCVISVPILVRVFFSSYRVRLPMFRRDYKI
;
A
#
# COMPACT_ATOMS: atom_id res chain seq x y z
N VAL A 1 -18.96 3.77 -4.21
CA VAL A 1 -18.93 3.12 -2.90
C VAL A 1 -17.57 3.43 -2.27
N ASN A 2 -17.53 4.32 -1.28
CA ASN A 2 -16.28 4.68 -0.58
C ASN A 2 -16.07 3.85 0.70
N ASP A 3 -16.57 2.63 0.72
CA ASP A 3 -16.39 1.75 1.88
C ASP A 3 -14.93 1.24 1.92
N ALA A 4 -14.16 1.84 2.82
CA ALA A 4 -12.75 1.48 3.04
C ALA A 4 -12.56 -0.04 3.20
N GLY A 5 -13.52 -0.71 3.85
CA GLY A 5 -13.52 -2.16 4.00
C GLY A 5 -13.58 -2.92 2.67
N VAL A 6 -14.39 -2.46 1.73
CA VAL A 6 -14.51 -3.07 0.39
C VAL A 6 -13.22 -2.87 -0.40
N ILE A 7 -12.63 -1.68 -0.34
CA ILE A 7 -11.36 -1.37 -1.01
C ILE A 7 -10.25 -2.29 -0.48
N ILE A 8 -10.14 -2.43 0.85
CA ILE A 8 -9.15 -3.30 1.49
C ILE A 8 -9.38 -4.77 1.07
N ALA A 9 -10.61 -5.24 1.14
CA ALA A 9 -10.94 -6.63 0.81
C ALA A 9 -10.61 -6.97 -0.65
N LEU A 10 -10.99 -6.10 -1.60
CA LEU A 10 -10.72 -6.29 -3.02
C LEU A 10 -9.23 -6.22 -3.33
N ALA A 11 -8.51 -5.28 -2.74
CA ALA A 11 -7.06 -5.17 -2.93
C ALA A 11 -6.32 -6.39 -2.36
N LEU A 12 -6.67 -6.84 -1.15
CA LEU A 12 -6.08 -8.04 -0.56
C LEU A 12 -6.42 -9.30 -1.36
N LEU A 13 -7.67 -9.45 -1.82
CA LEU A 13 -8.07 -10.56 -2.66
C LEU A 13 -7.25 -10.58 -3.96
N ASN A 14 -7.07 -9.44 -4.60
CA ASN A 14 -6.29 -9.34 -5.82
C ASN A 14 -4.81 -9.70 -5.59
N ILE A 15 -4.20 -9.22 -4.50
CA ILE A 15 -2.83 -9.56 -4.11
C ILE A 15 -2.72 -11.06 -3.80
N TYR A 16 -3.70 -11.64 -3.12
CA TYR A 16 -3.75 -13.06 -2.79
C TYR A 16 -3.84 -13.94 -4.05
N LEU A 17 -4.68 -13.56 -5.02
CA LEU A 17 -4.77 -14.24 -6.33
C LEU A 17 -3.44 -14.22 -7.08
N TYR A 18 -2.72 -13.11 -7.01
CA TYR A 18 -1.39 -13.01 -7.59
C TYR A 18 -0.41 -13.97 -6.90
N GLN A 19 -0.44 -14.10 -5.57
CA GLN A 19 0.40 -15.03 -4.82
C GLN A 19 0.07 -16.50 -5.13
N LEU A 20 -1.21 -16.82 -5.36
CA LEU A 20 -1.66 -18.15 -5.79
C LEU A 20 -1.30 -18.49 -7.25
N ARG A 21 -0.65 -17.58 -7.97
CA ARG A 21 -0.31 -17.69 -9.40
C ARG A 21 -1.53 -17.87 -10.32
N LYS A 22 -2.75 -17.51 -9.87
CA LYS A 22 -3.95 -17.51 -10.70
C LYS A 22 -4.01 -16.24 -11.55
N ILE A 23 -3.11 -16.13 -12.51
CA ILE A 23 -2.85 -14.91 -13.28
C ILE A 23 -4.08 -14.46 -14.07
N THR A 24 -4.86 -15.36 -14.63
CA THR A 24 -6.08 -15.03 -15.41
C THR A 24 -7.13 -14.33 -14.53
N VAL A 25 -7.40 -14.90 -13.34
CA VAL A 25 -8.37 -14.34 -12.40
C VAL A 25 -7.87 -13.01 -11.83
N PHE A 26 -6.56 -12.89 -11.58
CA PHE A 26 -5.92 -11.66 -11.16
C PHE A 26 -6.18 -10.52 -12.15
N TYR A 27 -5.94 -10.73 -13.45
CA TYR A 27 -6.19 -9.70 -14.47
C TYR A 27 -7.68 -9.42 -14.66
N ALA A 28 -8.56 -10.43 -14.60
CA ALA A 28 -10.00 -10.24 -14.68
C ALA A 28 -10.51 -9.35 -13.53
N LEU A 29 -10.10 -9.64 -12.30
CA LEU A 29 -10.44 -8.80 -11.15
C LEU A 29 -9.84 -7.40 -11.28
N LEU A 30 -8.60 -7.29 -11.75
CA LEU A 30 -7.92 -6.02 -11.95
C LEU A 30 -8.68 -5.08 -12.88
N CYS A 31 -9.30 -5.61 -13.96
CA CYS A 31 -10.11 -4.85 -14.90
C CYS A 31 -11.42 -4.33 -14.30
N VAL A 32 -11.93 -4.95 -13.25
CA VAL A 32 -13.16 -4.53 -12.57
C VAL A 32 -12.92 -3.40 -11.57
N LEU A 33 -11.74 -3.36 -10.94
CA LEU A 33 -11.41 -2.40 -9.88
C LEU A 33 -11.58 -0.92 -10.25
N PRO A 34 -11.28 -0.46 -11.49
CA PRO A 34 -11.47 0.95 -11.85
C PRO A 34 -12.93 1.41 -11.76
N PHE A 35 -13.88 0.49 -11.92
CA PHE A 35 -15.31 0.81 -11.86
C PHE A 35 -15.87 0.86 -10.44
N VAL A 36 -15.11 0.38 -9.45
CA VAL A 36 -15.52 0.34 -8.04
C VAL A 36 -15.22 1.66 -7.34
N SER A 37 -14.01 2.18 -7.49
CA SER A 37 -13.59 3.42 -6.81
C SER A 37 -12.36 4.05 -7.46
N GLY A 38 -12.30 5.39 -7.45
CA GLY A 38 -11.14 6.17 -7.88
C GLY A 38 -9.90 5.96 -6.99
N ALA A 39 -10.08 5.49 -5.76
CA ALA A 39 -8.99 5.17 -4.84
C ALA A 39 -8.01 4.13 -5.41
N PHE A 40 -8.47 3.25 -6.30
CA PHE A 40 -7.62 2.24 -6.96
C PHE A 40 -6.56 2.83 -7.91
N LEU A 41 -6.61 4.13 -8.20
CA LEU A 41 -5.59 4.80 -8.99
C LEU A 41 -4.18 4.58 -8.40
N VAL A 42 -4.03 4.70 -7.09
CA VAL A 42 -2.75 4.45 -6.39
C VAL A 42 -2.36 2.97 -6.45
N TYR A 43 -3.34 2.09 -6.42
CA TYR A 43 -3.11 0.65 -6.55
C TYR A 43 -2.55 0.28 -7.92
N PHE A 44 -3.11 0.84 -9.02
CA PHE A 44 -2.58 0.63 -10.37
C PHE A 44 -1.20 1.22 -10.55
N LEU A 45 -0.92 2.38 -9.94
CA LEU A 45 0.43 2.96 -9.92
C LEU A 45 1.43 2.01 -9.23
N ALA A 46 1.03 1.41 -8.12
CA ALA A 46 1.86 0.44 -7.40
C ALA A 46 2.15 -0.82 -8.23
N ILE A 47 1.13 -1.35 -8.92
CA ILE A 47 1.29 -2.52 -9.80
C ILE A 47 2.19 -2.17 -11.01
N PHE A 48 2.06 -0.96 -11.55
CA PHE A 48 2.93 -0.48 -12.62
C PHE A 48 4.40 -0.47 -12.19
N ILE A 49 4.70 0.16 -11.04
CA ILE A 49 6.06 0.21 -10.48
C ILE A 49 6.59 -1.21 -10.22
N PHE A 50 5.75 -2.09 -9.69
CA PHE A 50 6.11 -3.48 -9.44
C PHE A 50 6.39 -4.26 -10.74
N GLY A 51 5.57 -4.05 -11.78
CA GLY A 51 5.77 -4.65 -13.12
C GLY A 51 7.09 -4.22 -13.74
N VAL A 52 7.42 -2.93 -13.66
CA VAL A 52 8.72 -2.40 -14.10
C VAL A 52 9.87 -3.01 -13.31
N TYR A 53 9.73 -3.10 -11.98
CA TYR A 53 10.74 -3.72 -11.11
C TYR A 53 11.00 -5.18 -11.46
N ARG A 54 9.96 -5.95 -11.75
CA ARG A 54 10.06 -7.36 -12.15
C ARG A 54 10.41 -7.57 -13.61
N ARG A 55 10.46 -6.50 -14.40
CA ARG A 55 10.64 -6.51 -15.86
C ARG A 55 9.52 -7.28 -16.61
N ASP A 56 8.33 -7.34 -16.02
CA ASP A 56 7.14 -7.92 -16.63
C ASP A 56 6.40 -6.86 -17.46
N ALA A 57 6.76 -6.73 -18.73
CA ALA A 57 6.18 -5.72 -19.62
C ALA A 57 4.65 -5.84 -19.72
N LYS A 58 4.09 -7.06 -19.74
CA LYS A 58 2.64 -7.30 -19.81
C LYS A 58 1.91 -6.69 -18.61
N MET A 59 2.44 -6.95 -17.40
CA MET A 59 1.87 -6.42 -16.16
C MET A 59 1.97 -4.90 -16.10
N ALA A 60 3.11 -4.34 -16.51
CA ALA A 60 3.31 -2.90 -16.54
C ALA A 60 2.35 -2.21 -17.54
N TRP A 61 2.20 -2.72 -18.76
CA TRP A 61 1.29 -2.13 -19.75
C TRP A 61 -0.18 -2.21 -19.33
N VAL A 62 -0.63 -3.35 -18.80
CA VAL A 62 -2.01 -3.47 -18.30
C VAL A 62 -2.26 -2.50 -17.15
N ALA A 63 -1.33 -2.41 -16.21
CA ALA A 63 -1.45 -1.47 -15.09
C ALA A 63 -1.46 -0.01 -15.55
N ALA A 64 -0.62 0.35 -16.55
CA ALA A 64 -0.59 1.70 -17.12
C ALA A 64 -1.92 2.06 -17.82
N LEU A 65 -2.50 1.13 -18.59
CA LEU A 65 -3.78 1.32 -19.25
C LEU A 65 -4.92 1.52 -18.23
N LEU A 66 -4.95 0.68 -17.18
CA LEU A 66 -5.95 0.78 -16.12
C LEU A 66 -5.78 2.04 -15.27
N PHE A 67 -4.54 2.47 -15.05
CA PHE A 67 -4.23 3.75 -14.41
C PHE A 67 -4.79 4.91 -15.25
N ALA A 68 -4.53 4.92 -16.57
CA ALA A 68 -5.04 5.94 -17.48
C ALA A 68 -6.58 5.94 -17.54
N LEU A 69 -7.20 4.76 -17.56
CA LEU A 69 -8.65 4.59 -17.52
C LEU A 69 -9.23 5.15 -16.21
N CYS A 70 -8.66 4.78 -15.07
CA CYS A 70 -9.09 5.25 -13.76
C CYS A 70 -8.92 6.77 -13.64
N PHE A 71 -7.82 7.29 -14.14
CA PHE A 71 -7.56 8.71 -14.21
C PHE A 71 -8.57 9.46 -15.11
N TYR A 72 -8.96 8.87 -16.24
CA TYR A 72 -9.98 9.44 -17.14
C TYR A 72 -11.38 9.47 -16.50
N LEU A 73 -11.74 8.41 -15.74
CA LEU A 73 -13.06 8.29 -15.12
C LEU A 73 -13.23 9.21 -13.90
N TYR A 74 -12.21 9.34 -13.08
CA TYR A 74 -12.32 10.04 -11.78
C TYR A 74 -11.49 11.34 -11.72
N GLY A 75 -10.51 11.53 -12.62
CA GLY A 75 -9.56 12.63 -12.53
C GLY A 75 -8.68 12.55 -11.28
N PHE A 76 -7.92 13.61 -11.04
CA PHE A 76 -7.43 13.90 -9.70
C PHE A 76 -8.45 14.81 -9.04
N ASP A 77 -9.26 14.28 -8.12
CA ASP A 77 -10.11 15.08 -7.26
C ASP A 77 -9.24 15.94 -6.35
N SER A 78 -8.80 17.05 -6.89
CA SER A 78 -7.93 18.03 -6.23
C SER A 78 -8.75 19.18 -5.66
N GLY A 79 -9.86 18.86 -5.00
CA GLY A 79 -10.78 19.85 -4.41
C GLY A 79 -10.22 20.63 -3.21
N GLY A 80 -8.94 20.46 -2.85
CA GLY A 80 -8.32 21.13 -1.72
C GLY A 80 -7.68 22.47 -2.08
N LYS A 81 -7.83 23.49 -1.21
CA LYS A 81 -7.11 24.75 -1.32
C LYS A 81 -5.59 24.51 -1.33
N PRO A 82 -4.80 25.22 -2.18
CA PRO A 82 -3.36 25.03 -2.29
C PRO A 82 -2.65 25.61 -1.06
N ARG A 83 -2.55 24.83 -0.01
CA ARG A 83 -1.68 25.08 1.14
C ARG A 83 -1.08 23.76 1.58
N GLY A 84 0.26 23.70 1.62
CA GLY A 84 0.97 22.52 2.07
C GLY A 84 0.61 22.13 3.51
N HIS A 85 0.01 20.97 3.70
CA HIS A 85 -0.38 20.42 4.98
C HIS A 85 0.34 19.10 5.29
N LEU A 86 1.63 19.04 5.00
CA LEU A 86 2.44 17.84 5.22
C LEU A 86 2.37 17.36 6.68
N LEU A 87 2.45 18.29 7.63
CA LEU A 87 2.35 17.97 9.06
C LEU A 87 0.97 17.40 9.42
N ASP A 88 -0.10 17.96 8.83
CA ASP A 88 -1.46 17.45 9.06
C ASP A 88 -1.59 16.01 8.55
N THR A 89 -1.04 15.72 7.37
CA THR A 89 -1.06 14.37 6.80
C THR A 89 -0.29 13.38 7.66
N VAL A 90 0.92 13.72 8.08
CA VAL A 90 1.73 12.88 8.98
C VAL A 90 1.02 12.68 10.32
N SER A 91 0.38 13.74 10.86
CA SER A 91 -0.39 13.65 12.09
C SER A 91 -1.60 12.72 11.98
N ILE A 92 -2.31 12.75 10.84
CA ILE A 92 -3.44 11.85 10.58
C ILE A 92 -2.97 10.40 10.46
N PHE A 93 -1.85 10.15 9.77
CA PHE A 93 -1.25 8.81 9.73
C PHE A 93 -0.82 8.33 11.12
N ALA A 94 -0.18 9.20 11.91
CA ALA A 94 0.20 8.87 13.27
C ALA A 94 -1.01 8.62 14.17
N ALA A 95 -2.11 9.36 13.99
CA ALA A 95 -3.35 9.14 14.72
C ALA A 95 -4.05 7.84 14.33
N ALA A 96 -4.11 7.55 13.02
CA ALA A 96 -4.76 6.33 12.50
C ALA A 96 -4.04 5.04 12.90
N PHE A 97 -2.69 5.05 12.91
CA PHE A 97 -1.86 3.88 13.25
C PHE A 97 -1.43 3.83 14.72
N SER A 98 -1.71 4.83 15.55
CA SER A 98 -0.96 5.13 16.79
C SER A 98 0.50 5.54 16.47
N PRO A 99 1.07 6.52 17.17
CA PRO A 99 2.41 7.04 16.89
C PRO A 99 3.50 5.96 16.90
N PHE A 100 3.40 4.99 17.82
CA PHE A 100 4.37 3.89 17.91
C PHE A 100 4.28 2.93 16.73
N ILE A 101 3.07 2.58 16.30
CA ILE A 101 2.86 1.70 15.14
C ILE A 101 3.27 2.41 13.85
N PHE A 102 3.07 3.72 13.75
CA PHE A 102 3.50 4.50 12.61
C PHE A 102 5.05 4.52 12.47
N VAL A 103 5.78 4.77 13.56
CA VAL A 103 7.25 4.69 13.55
C VAL A 103 7.70 3.29 13.19
N TYR A 104 7.03 2.27 13.72
CA TYR A 104 7.31 0.88 13.38
C TYR A 104 6.99 0.57 11.90
N PHE A 105 5.94 1.14 11.34
CA PHE A 105 5.61 1.02 9.91
C PHE A 105 6.76 1.56 9.04
N VAL A 106 7.25 2.76 9.32
CA VAL A 106 8.38 3.37 8.58
C VAL A 106 9.63 2.49 8.71
N TYR A 107 9.93 2.02 9.92
CA TYR A 107 11.06 1.11 10.15
C TYR A 107 10.91 -0.21 9.37
N ALA A 108 9.72 -0.82 9.37
CA ALA A 108 9.46 -2.07 8.68
C ALA A 108 9.61 -1.91 7.16
N MET A 109 9.08 -0.82 6.59
CA MET A 109 9.22 -0.51 5.17
C MET A 109 10.68 -0.31 4.76
N TYR A 110 11.45 0.42 5.57
CA TYR A 110 12.89 0.62 5.38
C TYR A 110 13.68 -0.69 5.49
N ARG A 111 13.38 -1.52 6.48
CA ARG A 111 14.05 -2.81 6.67
C ARG A 111 13.85 -3.76 5.49
N ILE A 112 12.61 -3.85 4.98
CA ILE A 112 12.31 -4.68 3.80
C ILE A 112 13.04 -4.13 2.57
N TRP A 113 13.12 -2.79 2.43
CA TRP A 113 13.86 -2.17 1.33
C TRP A 113 15.30 -2.67 1.26
N ILE A 114 15.98 -2.82 2.40
CA ILE A 114 17.41 -3.16 2.45
C ILE A 114 17.65 -4.68 2.48
N LYS A 115 16.86 -5.43 3.24
CA LYS A 115 17.22 -6.80 3.63
C LYS A 115 16.33 -7.90 3.07
N GLU A 116 15.13 -7.60 2.58
CA GLU A 116 14.16 -8.62 2.21
C GLU A 116 13.76 -8.54 0.73
N THR A 117 13.19 -9.64 0.24
CA THR A 117 12.57 -9.67 -1.10
C THR A 117 11.31 -8.84 -1.13
N LYS A 118 11.24 -7.91 -2.08
CA LYS A 118 10.13 -6.97 -2.23
C LYS A 118 8.93 -7.68 -2.86
N ASN A 119 7.85 -7.78 -2.10
CA ASN A 119 6.58 -8.36 -2.54
C ASN A 119 5.63 -7.28 -3.09
N LEU A 120 4.63 -7.69 -3.89
CA LEU A 120 3.61 -6.78 -4.41
C LEU A 120 2.94 -5.97 -3.28
N LEU A 121 2.62 -6.62 -2.16
CA LEU A 121 2.03 -5.97 -0.98
C LEU A 121 2.89 -4.80 -0.46
N TRP A 122 4.22 -4.98 -0.42
CA TRP A 122 5.14 -3.93 -0.02
C TRP A 122 5.10 -2.74 -0.98
N PHE A 123 5.07 -3.01 -2.31
CA PHE A 123 4.97 -1.94 -3.30
C PHE A 123 3.66 -1.16 -3.17
N VAL A 124 2.53 -1.82 -2.92
CA VAL A 124 1.24 -1.15 -2.71
C VAL A 124 1.31 -0.20 -1.52
N CYS A 125 1.83 -0.66 -0.38
CA CYS A 125 1.90 0.14 0.83
C CYS A 125 2.86 1.32 0.71
N ILE A 126 4.08 1.11 0.17
CA ILE A 126 5.06 2.19 0.05
C ILE A 126 4.63 3.23 -0.99
N THR A 127 4.03 2.78 -2.12
CA THR A 127 3.53 3.68 -3.15
C THR A 127 2.38 4.52 -2.63
N ALA A 128 1.42 3.93 -1.90
CA ALA A 128 0.32 4.66 -1.29
C ALA A 128 0.83 5.71 -0.29
N PHE A 129 1.78 5.33 0.55
CA PHE A 129 2.35 6.24 1.54
C PHE A 129 3.11 7.40 0.88
N LEU A 130 4.00 7.11 -0.08
CA LEU A 130 4.74 8.14 -0.81
C LEU A 130 3.82 9.03 -1.63
N PHE A 131 2.79 8.48 -2.26
CA PHE A 131 1.81 9.23 -3.02
C PHE A 131 1.05 10.22 -2.11
N CYS A 132 0.62 9.80 -0.93
CA CYS A 132 -0.01 10.68 0.05
C CYS A 132 0.93 11.81 0.50
N ILE A 133 2.22 11.52 0.76
CA ILE A 133 3.20 12.53 1.14
C ILE A 133 3.41 13.55 0.01
N VAL A 134 3.65 13.08 -1.22
CA VAL A 134 3.92 13.95 -2.38
C VAL A 134 2.74 14.85 -2.67
N LEU A 135 1.52 14.32 -2.67
CA LEU A 135 0.33 15.14 -2.89
C LEU A 135 0.06 16.11 -1.74
N SER A 136 0.35 15.74 -0.51
CA SER A 136 0.18 16.59 0.68
C SER A 136 1.08 17.83 0.67
N ILE A 137 2.21 17.80 -0.03
CA ILE A 137 3.06 18.97 -0.23
C ILE A 137 2.33 20.05 -1.03
N ARG A 138 1.51 19.63 -1.99
CA ARG A 138 0.83 20.54 -2.93
C ARG A 138 -0.57 20.94 -2.50
N GLN A 139 -1.34 20.02 -1.93
CA GLN A 139 -2.76 20.23 -1.65
C GLN A 139 -3.24 19.42 -0.44
N ARG A 140 -4.36 19.85 0.15
CA ARG A 140 -5.04 19.10 1.19
C ARG A 140 -5.73 17.89 0.55
N LEU A 141 -5.34 16.69 0.99
CA LEU A 141 -5.90 15.42 0.49
C LEU A 141 -7.05 14.94 1.38
N GLU A 142 -8.03 14.36 0.73
CA GLU A 142 -8.97 13.45 1.40
C GLU A 142 -8.29 12.12 1.65
N LEU A 143 -7.57 12.02 2.77
CA LEU A 143 -6.78 10.84 3.14
C LEU A 143 -7.63 9.59 3.33
N GLU A 144 -8.93 9.75 3.56
CA GLU A 144 -9.88 8.65 3.73
C GLU A 144 -9.86 7.67 2.55
N ASN A 145 -9.62 8.15 1.34
CA ASN A 145 -9.59 7.33 0.13
C ASN A 145 -8.29 6.49 0.00
N TYR A 146 -7.18 6.94 0.59
CA TYR A 146 -5.85 6.32 0.39
C TYR A 146 -5.35 5.58 1.63
N LEU A 147 -5.85 5.92 2.80
CA LEU A 147 -5.52 5.29 4.08
C LEU A 147 -5.75 3.76 4.07
N PRO A 148 -6.80 3.22 3.42
CA PRO A 148 -7.02 1.78 3.30
C PRO A 148 -5.82 1.01 2.76
N PHE A 149 -5.09 1.57 1.78
CA PHE A 149 -3.92 0.91 1.19
C PHE A 149 -2.71 0.88 2.13
N CYS A 150 -2.64 1.80 3.08
CA CYS A 150 -1.62 1.76 4.14
C CYS A 150 -1.99 0.75 5.23
N VAL A 151 -3.28 0.61 5.55
CA VAL A 151 -3.77 -0.41 6.51
C VAL A 151 -3.50 -1.84 6.01
N ILE A 152 -3.50 -2.06 4.70
CA ILE A 152 -3.10 -3.34 4.08
C ILE A 152 -1.66 -3.76 4.48
N SER A 153 -0.82 -2.85 5.02
CA SER A 153 0.51 -3.18 5.51
C SER A 153 0.53 -4.05 6.77
N VAL A 154 -0.56 -4.18 7.49
CA VAL A 154 -0.61 -4.93 8.78
C VAL A 154 -0.02 -6.34 8.68
N PRO A 155 -0.32 -7.17 7.67
CA PRO A 155 0.32 -8.49 7.52
C PRO A 155 1.84 -8.41 7.40
N ILE A 156 2.36 -7.36 6.75
CA ILE A 156 3.81 -7.13 6.62
C ILE A 156 4.40 -6.78 7.99
N LEU A 157 3.74 -5.87 8.73
CA LEU A 157 4.19 -5.45 10.06
C LEU A 157 4.27 -6.63 11.02
N VAL A 158 3.23 -7.47 11.03
CA VAL A 158 3.18 -8.69 11.83
C VAL A 158 4.32 -9.64 11.44
N ARG A 159 4.54 -9.87 10.14
CA ARG A 159 5.63 -10.72 9.65
C ARG A 159 7.00 -10.20 10.07
N VAL A 160 7.26 -8.91 9.91
CA VAL A 160 8.53 -8.27 10.30
C VAL A 160 8.72 -8.33 11.81
N PHE A 161 7.64 -8.14 12.60
CA PHE A 161 7.67 -8.27 14.05
C PHE A 161 8.09 -9.68 14.47
N PHE A 162 7.41 -10.71 13.98
CA PHE A 162 7.76 -12.10 14.34
C PHE A 162 9.14 -12.52 13.83
N SER A 163 9.58 -12.05 12.68
CA SER A 163 10.94 -12.32 12.19
C SER A 163 11.99 -11.66 13.06
N SER A 164 11.75 -10.44 13.53
CA SER A 164 12.63 -9.74 14.48
C SER A 164 12.67 -10.41 15.85
N TYR A 165 11.50 -10.84 16.33
CA TYR A 165 11.36 -11.54 17.60
C TYR A 165 12.11 -12.88 17.60
N ARG A 166 12.03 -13.64 16.52
CA ARG A 166 12.75 -14.91 16.38
C ARG A 166 14.28 -14.77 16.44
N VAL A 167 14.81 -13.69 15.89
CA VAL A 167 16.26 -13.45 15.85
C VAL A 167 16.79 -12.98 17.19
N ARG A 168 16.01 -12.22 17.96
CA ARG A 168 16.43 -11.69 19.27
C ARG A 168 16.27 -12.66 20.43
N LEU A 169 15.39 -13.64 20.31
CA LEU A 169 15.01 -14.55 21.40
C LEU A 169 15.96 -15.72 21.72
N PRO A 170 16.92 -16.17 20.88
CA PRO A 170 17.84 -17.21 21.32
C PRO A 170 18.61 -16.81 22.58
N MET A 171 18.91 -15.53 22.78
CA MET A 171 19.58 -15.03 23.99
C MET A 171 18.65 -14.96 25.21
N PHE A 172 17.36 -14.67 25.02
CA PHE A 172 16.38 -14.60 26.12
C PHE A 172 15.62 -15.91 26.40
N ARG A 173 15.74 -16.90 25.53
CA ARG A 173 15.08 -18.21 25.71
C ARG A 173 15.59 -18.99 26.91
N ARG A 174 16.75 -18.62 27.48
CA ARG A 174 17.33 -19.28 28.67
C ARG A 174 16.62 -18.88 29.96
N ASP A 175 16.09 -17.65 30.05
CA ASP A 175 15.52 -17.11 31.28
C ASP A 175 14.00 -17.34 31.43
N TYR A 176 13.33 -17.84 30.37
CA TYR A 176 11.89 -18.16 30.38
C TYR A 176 11.59 -19.68 30.45
N LYS A 177 12.58 -20.51 30.72
CA LYS A 177 12.37 -21.91 31.06
C LYS A 177 12.46 -22.08 32.59
N ILE A 178 11.49 -21.52 33.29
CA ILE A 178 11.15 -21.92 34.66
C ILE A 178 9.71 -22.41 34.62
#